data_3c6025dac7b78a0135700e5b4535db86
#
_entry.id   3c6025dac7b78a0135700e5b4535db86
#
_cell.length_a   1.000
_cell.length_b   1.000
_cell.length_c   1.000
_cell.angle_alpha   90.00
_cell.angle_beta   90.00
_cell.angle_gamma   90.00
#
_symmetry.space_group_name_H-M   'P 1'
#
loop_
_entity.id
_entity.type
_entity.pdbx_description
1 polymer ?
#
loop_
_entity_poly.entity_id
_entity_poly.type
_entity_poly.pdbx_seq_one_letter_code
_entity_poly.pdbx_strand_id
1 'polypeptide(L)'
;VEKNELEYIVDLYNQSTAITRDKYTLLSFEKTDNLIELKTEQGTVLKFNTNLTVAEQVARLDTLMKNTDLKDNLNNLQYIDLRFGEKVYYK
;
A
#
# COMPACT_ATOMS: atom_id res chain seq x y z
N VAL A 1 -10.32 15.47 7.87
CA VAL A 1 -10.52 14.29 7.00
C VAL A 1 -11.99 13.97 6.93
N GLU A 2 -12.54 13.85 5.73
CA GLU A 2 -13.92 13.47 5.54
C GLU A 2 -14.14 12.00 5.90
N LYS A 3 -15.38 11.67 6.27
CA LYS A 3 -15.73 10.30 6.67
C LYS A 3 -15.36 9.27 5.59
N ASN A 4 -15.62 9.58 4.31
CA ASN A 4 -15.32 8.67 3.21
C ASN A 4 -13.82 8.45 3.05
N GLU A 5 -13.02 9.47 3.28
CA GLU A 5 -11.56 9.37 3.22
C GLU A 5 -11.04 8.51 4.37
N LEU A 6 -11.59 8.68 5.56
CA LEU A 6 -11.21 7.89 6.71
C LEU A 6 -11.55 6.41 6.50
N GLU A 7 -12.74 6.12 5.98
CA GLU A 7 -13.15 4.75 5.67
C GLU A 7 -12.21 4.10 4.65
N TYR A 8 -11.81 4.84 3.63
CA TYR A 8 -10.87 4.38 2.63
C TYR A 8 -9.52 4.01 3.26
N ILE A 9 -8.99 4.89 4.09
CA ILE A 9 -7.71 4.67 4.77
C ILE A 9 -7.76 3.44 5.68
N VAL A 10 -8.82 3.33 6.47
CA VAL A 10 -8.99 2.21 7.40
C VAL A 10 -9.10 0.89 6.64
N ASP A 11 -9.89 0.86 5.58
CA ASP A 11 -10.07 -0.33 4.76
C ASP A 11 -8.75 -0.75 4.09
N LEU A 12 -8.05 0.20 3.51
CA LEU A 12 -6.75 -0.02 2.89
C LEU A 12 -5.75 -0.58 3.90
N TYR A 13 -5.70 0.02 5.09
CA TYR A 13 -4.82 -0.42 6.17
C TYR A 13 -5.13 -1.87 6.57
N ASN A 14 -6.39 -2.16 6.83
CA ASN A 14 -6.80 -3.49 7.29
C ASN A 14 -6.52 -4.58 6.25
N GLN A 15 -6.83 -4.32 4.99
CA GLN A 15 -6.62 -5.29 3.94
C GLN A 15 -5.13 -5.49 3.63
N SER A 16 -4.36 -4.42 3.62
CA SER A 16 -2.92 -4.49 3.40
C SER A 16 -2.22 -5.26 4.52
N THR A 17 -2.61 -5.01 5.77
CA THR A 17 -2.08 -5.73 6.93
C THR A 17 -2.38 -7.22 6.84
N ALA A 18 -3.58 -7.58 6.39
CA ALA A 18 -3.97 -8.99 6.24
C ALA A 18 -3.12 -9.70 5.17
N ILE A 19 -2.75 -9.01 4.10
CA ILE A 19 -1.97 -9.58 3.01
C ILE A 19 -0.51 -9.73 3.39
N THR A 20 0.12 -8.68 3.90
CA THR A 20 1.55 -8.68 4.21
C THR A 20 1.85 -9.21 5.59
N ARG A 21 0.82 -9.25 6.47
CA ARG A 21 0.94 -9.62 7.88
C ARG A 21 1.93 -8.77 8.64
N ASP A 22 2.05 -7.51 8.19
CA ASP A 22 2.93 -6.55 8.80
C ASP A 22 2.08 -5.41 9.39
N LYS A 23 2.63 -4.71 10.36
CA LYS A 23 1.99 -3.53 10.92
C LYS A 23 2.44 -2.31 10.14
N TYR A 24 1.53 -1.37 9.94
CA TYR A 24 1.83 -0.16 9.21
C TYR A 24 1.61 1.08 10.05
N THR A 25 2.37 2.10 9.74
CA THR A 25 2.14 3.45 10.23
C THR A 25 1.70 4.29 9.03
N LEU A 26 0.64 5.07 9.20
CA LEU A 26 0.24 6.04 8.18
C LEU A 26 1.31 7.12 8.12
N LEU A 27 2.03 7.18 7.02
CA LEU A 27 3.11 8.14 6.84
C LEU A 27 2.59 9.48 6.32
N SER A 28 1.72 9.44 5.31
CA SER A 28 1.13 10.65 4.76
C SER A 28 -0.20 10.36 4.07
N PHE A 29 -1.02 11.39 4.03
CA PHE A 29 -2.23 11.44 3.19
C PHE A 29 -2.21 12.79 2.50
N GLU A 30 -2.03 12.80 1.20
CA GLU A 30 -2.00 14.02 0.40
C GLU A 30 -3.18 14.04 -0.55
N LYS A 31 -4.20 14.80 -0.21
CA LYS A 31 -5.44 14.88 -0.98
C LYS A 31 -5.20 15.45 -2.39
N THR A 32 -4.35 16.45 -2.50
CA THR A 32 -4.06 17.12 -3.77
C THR A 32 -3.42 16.16 -4.77
N ASP A 33 -2.51 15.31 -4.29
CA ASP A 33 -1.79 14.35 -5.12
C ASP A 33 -2.45 12.98 -5.14
N ASN A 34 -3.58 12.82 -4.45
CA ASN A 34 -4.28 11.55 -4.33
C ASN A 34 -3.38 10.43 -3.81
N LEU A 35 -2.52 10.76 -2.86
CA LEU A 35 -1.49 9.88 -2.36
C LEU A 35 -1.72 9.47 -0.92
N ILE A 36 -1.65 8.17 -0.65
CA ILE A 36 -1.55 7.63 0.71
C ILE A 36 -0.26 6.84 0.78
N GLU A 37 0.54 7.09 1.80
CA GLU A 37 1.76 6.33 2.07
C GLU A 37 1.63 5.63 3.40
N LEU A 38 1.80 4.31 3.40
CA LEU A 38 1.88 3.49 4.60
C LEU A 38 3.30 2.93 4.72
N LYS A 39 3.85 2.96 5.91
CA LYS A 39 5.19 2.45 6.16
C LYS A 39 5.11 1.20 7.02
N THR A 40 5.77 0.14 6.60
CA THR A 40 5.86 -1.10 7.37
C THR A 40 6.80 -0.91 8.57
N GLU A 41 6.73 -1.80 9.54
CA GLU A 41 7.66 -1.78 10.69
C GLU A 41 9.11 -1.86 10.25
N GLN A 42 9.38 -2.51 9.12
CA GLN A 42 10.72 -2.70 8.60
C GLN A 42 11.22 -1.53 7.74
N GLY A 43 10.37 -0.56 7.49
CA GLY A 43 10.76 0.66 6.78
C GLY A 43 10.39 0.72 5.31
N THR A 44 9.71 -0.27 4.76
CA THR A 44 9.23 -0.23 3.38
C THR A 44 8.00 0.66 3.28
N VAL A 45 7.98 1.57 2.31
CA VAL A 45 6.86 2.48 2.08
C VAL A 45 5.96 1.93 0.98
N LEU A 46 4.68 1.79 1.28
CA LEU A 46 3.67 1.42 0.29
C LEU A 46 2.94 2.69 -0.15
N LYS A 47 2.90 2.94 -1.46
CA LYS A 47 2.27 4.12 -2.04
C LYS A 47 0.99 3.74 -2.76
N PHE A 48 -0.11 4.38 -2.40
CA PHE A 48 -1.44 4.10 -2.94
C PHE A 48 -2.05 5.36 -3.55
N ASN A 49 -2.91 5.15 -4.55
CA ASN A 49 -3.62 6.23 -5.23
C ASN A 49 -5.08 6.23 -4.79
N THR A 50 -5.54 7.34 -4.20
CA THR A 50 -6.92 7.46 -3.71
C THR A 50 -7.97 7.50 -4.83
N ASN A 51 -7.57 7.69 -6.08
CA ASN A 51 -8.47 7.61 -7.23
C ASN A 51 -8.76 6.16 -7.67
N LEU A 52 -7.99 5.20 -7.20
CA LEU A 52 -8.22 3.79 -7.44
C LEU A 52 -8.98 3.18 -6.27
N THR A 53 -9.70 2.11 -6.52
CA THR A 53 -10.40 1.43 -5.43
C THR A 53 -9.41 0.70 -4.53
N VAL A 54 -9.79 0.52 -3.27
CA VAL A 54 -8.99 -0.28 -2.34
C VAL A 54 -8.81 -1.70 -2.90
N ALA A 55 -9.89 -2.29 -3.41
CA ALA A 55 -9.85 -3.66 -3.95
C ALA A 55 -8.83 -3.83 -5.07
N GLU A 56 -8.74 -2.86 -6.00
CA GLU A 56 -7.78 -2.92 -7.10
C GLU A 56 -6.34 -2.91 -6.61
N GLN A 57 -6.03 -2.02 -5.69
CA GLN A 57 -4.68 -1.86 -5.18
C GLN A 57 -4.26 -3.03 -4.30
N VAL A 58 -5.16 -3.50 -3.47
CA VAL A 58 -4.92 -4.64 -2.59
C VAL A 58 -4.71 -5.91 -3.42
N ALA A 59 -5.48 -6.08 -4.51
CA ALA A 59 -5.30 -7.22 -5.40
C ALA A 59 -3.90 -7.23 -6.04
N ARG A 60 -3.37 -6.07 -6.40
CA ARG A 60 -2.01 -5.97 -6.94
C ARG A 60 -0.97 -6.28 -5.88
N LEU A 61 -1.17 -5.78 -4.67
CA LEU A 61 -0.28 -6.09 -3.56
C LEU A 61 -0.27 -7.59 -3.27
N ASP A 62 -1.44 -8.22 -3.27
CA ASP A 62 -1.56 -9.67 -3.09
C ASP A 62 -0.81 -10.44 -4.17
N THR A 63 -0.94 -10.02 -5.43
CA THR A 63 -0.22 -10.63 -6.54
C THR A 63 1.29 -10.53 -6.36
N LEU A 64 1.77 -9.37 -5.91
CA LEU A 64 3.19 -9.18 -5.59
C LEU A 64 3.66 -10.11 -4.48
N MET A 65 2.86 -10.27 -3.45
CA MET A 65 3.22 -11.11 -2.31
C MET A 65 3.22 -12.60 -2.64
N LYS A 66 2.63 -13.00 -3.76
CA LYS A 66 2.72 -14.36 -4.28
C LYS A 66 4.06 -14.63 -4.96
N ASN A 67 4.80 -13.59 -5.32
CA ASN A 67 6.16 -13.72 -5.81
C ASN A 67 7.09 -13.96 -4.61
N THR A 68 7.63 -15.17 -4.50
CA THR A 68 8.42 -15.58 -3.35
C THR A 68 9.65 -14.69 -3.15
N ASP A 69 10.32 -14.31 -4.23
CA ASP A 69 11.51 -13.47 -4.13
C ASP A 69 11.18 -12.09 -3.57
N LEU A 70 10.08 -11.48 -4.02
CA LEU A 70 9.65 -10.17 -3.51
C LEU A 70 9.19 -10.24 -2.07
N LYS A 71 8.43 -11.29 -1.73
CA LYS A 71 7.95 -11.48 -0.36
C LYS A 71 9.11 -11.64 0.63
N ASP A 72 10.09 -12.47 0.27
CA ASP A 72 11.24 -12.74 1.14
C ASP A 72 12.15 -11.52 1.28
N ASN A 73 12.13 -10.61 0.28
CA ASN A 73 12.94 -9.40 0.28
C ASN A 73 12.16 -8.13 0.60
N LEU A 74 10.90 -8.27 1.04
CA LEU A 74 10.04 -7.12 1.32
C LEU A 74 10.71 -6.11 2.24
N ASN A 75 11.39 -6.59 3.28
CA ASN A 75 12.02 -5.73 4.27
C ASN A 75 13.26 -5.02 3.72
N ASN A 76 13.77 -5.44 2.59
CA ASN A 76 14.92 -4.82 1.93
C ASN A 76 14.51 -3.79 0.89
N LEU A 77 13.21 -3.70 0.58
CA LEU A 77 12.71 -2.72 -0.38
C LEU A 77 12.53 -1.36 0.29
N GLN A 78 12.84 -0.30 -0.43
CA GLN A 78 12.60 1.06 0.02
C GLN A 78 11.13 1.43 -0.13
N TYR A 79 10.53 1.05 -1.27
CA TYR A 79 9.12 1.35 -1.51
C TYR A 79 8.50 0.35 -2.50
N ILE A 80 7.18 0.28 -2.44
CA ILE A 80 6.34 -0.36 -3.44
C ILE A 80 5.30 0.66 -3.87
N ASP A 81 5.28 1.02 -5.15
CA ASP A 81 4.39 2.04 -5.68
C ASP A 81 3.25 1.38 -6.46
N LEU A 82 2.05 1.46 -5.90
CA LEU A 82 0.84 0.86 -6.45
C LEU A 82 -0.07 1.89 -7.15
N ARG A 83 0.43 3.11 -7.37
CA ARG A 83 -0.38 4.23 -7.88
C ARG A 83 -0.72 4.17 -9.36
N PHE A 84 -0.04 3.34 -10.14
CA PHE A 84 -0.07 3.39 -11.60
C PHE A 84 -0.90 2.27 -12.24
N GLY A 85 -1.97 1.85 -11.59
CA GLY A 85 -2.88 0.88 -12.17
C GLY A 85 -2.24 -0.51 -12.32
N GLU A 86 -2.10 -0.97 -13.55
CA GLU A 86 -1.57 -2.32 -13.82
C GLU A 86 -0.06 -2.45 -13.57
N LYS A 87 0.64 -1.33 -13.49
CA LYS A 87 2.09 -1.34 -13.26
C LYS A 87 2.41 -1.10 -11.81
N VAL A 88 3.31 -1.89 -11.26
CA VAL A 88 3.82 -1.73 -9.91
C VAL A 88 5.32 -1.49 -10.00
N TYR A 89 5.78 -0.42 -9.36
CA TYR A 89 7.20 -0.09 -9.28
C TYR A 89 7.69 -0.38 -7.86
N TYR A 90 8.90 -0.87 -7.75
CA TYR A 90 9.52 -1.10 -6.44
C TYR A 90 11.02 -0.90 -6.53
N LYS A 91 11.60 -0.63 -5.38
CA LYS A 91 13.04 -0.41 -5.28
C LYS A 91 13.57 -0.87 -3.92
#